data_921103a7faf41cf33cbcbd89a73538e5
#
_entry.id   921103a7faf41cf33cbcbd89a73538e5
#
_cell.length_a   1.000
_cell.length_b   1.000
_cell.length_c   1.000
_cell.angle_alpha   90.00
_cell.angle_beta   90.00
_cell.angle_gamma   90.00
#
_symmetry.space_group_name_H-M   'P 1'
#
loop_
_entity.id
_entity.type
_entity.pdbx_description
1 polymer ?
#
loop_
_entity_poly.entity_id
_entity_poly.type
_entity_poly.pdbx_seq_one_letter_code
_entity_poly.pdbx_strand_id
1 'polypeptide(L)'
;MRCTSIKSEPAITQAANETFTPKDGAGYWIGIAGGTILLLQLAYPLRKRARFMRRMGSAPLWFRAHMIMGIIGPLLILYHSNYSLGAPNSNVALTAMLGVAASGIIGRYFYGKVHNGLYGAHSNLQDLLEQVP
;
A
#
# COMPACT_ATOMS: atom_id res chain seq x y z
N MET A 1 44.59 -10.03 -19.53
CA MET A 1 43.88 -11.31 -19.34
C MET A 1 42.81 -11.11 -18.28
N ARG A 2 41.56 -10.97 -18.66
CA ARG A 2 40.44 -10.79 -17.73
C ARG A 2 39.72 -12.13 -17.61
N CYS A 3 39.91 -12.84 -16.52
CA CYS A 3 39.18 -14.08 -16.22
C CYS A 3 37.70 -13.72 -16.04
N THR A 4 36.88 -14.02 -17.02
CA THR A 4 35.43 -14.11 -16.88
C THR A 4 35.11 -15.37 -16.07
N SER A 5 34.92 -15.21 -14.75
CA SER A 5 34.31 -16.22 -13.91
C SER A 5 32.84 -16.36 -14.37
N ILE A 6 32.58 -17.34 -15.21
CA ILE A 6 31.21 -17.78 -15.53
C ILE A 6 30.72 -18.53 -14.29
N LYS A 7 30.05 -17.77 -13.42
CA LYS A 7 29.31 -18.34 -12.31
C LYS A 7 28.14 -19.12 -12.92
N SER A 8 28.26 -20.44 -12.93
CA SER A 8 27.21 -21.37 -13.39
C SER A 8 26.06 -21.32 -12.40
N GLU A 9 25.18 -20.31 -12.56
CA GLU A 9 23.91 -20.31 -11.86
C GLU A 9 23.01 -21.39 -12.46
N PRO A 10 22.26 -22.15 -11.65
CA PRO A 10 21.35 -23.18 -12.15
C PRO A 10 20.32 -22.54 -13.10
N ALA A 11 20.01 -23.24 -14.19
CA ALA A 11 19.11 -22.77 -15.26
C ALA A 11 17.74 -22.26 -14.74
N ILE A 12 17.27 -22.81 -13.62
CA ILE A 12 16.03 -22.37 -12.93
C ILE A 12 16.16 -20.95 -12.39
N THR A 13 17.32 -20.58 -11.84
CA THR A 13 17.58 -19.25 -11.31
C THR A 13 17.71 -18.22 -12.43
N GLN A 14 18.30 -18.62 -13.57
CA GLN A 14 18.38 -17.77 -14.77
C GLN A 14 17.01 -17.53 -15.37
N ALA A 15 16.19 -18.55 -15.54
CA ALA A 15 14.83 -18.42 -16.05
C ALA A 15 13.94 -17.56 -15.14
N ALA A 16 14.06 -17.67 -13.83
CA ALA A 16 13.35 -16.83 -12.88
C ALA A 16 13.82 -15.36 -12.97
N ASN A 17 15.13 -15.11 -13.09
CA ASN A 17 15.67 -13.77 -13.24
C ASN A 17 15.25 -13.11 -14.57
N GLU A 18 15.20 -13.85 -15.67
CA GLU A 18 14.76 -13.33 -16.96
C GLU A 18 13.27 -12.96 -16.96
N THR A 19 12.43 -13.77 -16.28
CA THR A 19 10.99 -13.54 -16.21
C THR A 19 10.62 -12.32 -15.33
N PHE A 20 11.44 -12.03 -14.31
CA PHE A 20 11.20 -10.93 -13.35
C PHE A 20 12.15 -9.73 -13.53
N THR A 21 12.81 -9.61 -14.67
CA THR A 21 13.65 -8.44 -14.96
C THR A 21 12.79 -7.17 -15.00
N PRO A 22 13.16 -6.09 -14.29
CA PRO A 22 12.36 -4.85 -14.25
C PRO A 22 12.17 -4.17 -15.60
N LYS A 23 12.98 -4.50 -16.60
CA LYS A 23 12.99 -3.86 -17.92
C LYS A 23 12.11 -4.57 -18.94
N ASP A 24 11.85 -5.87 -18.78
CA ASP A 24 11.13 -6.68 -19.78
C ASP A 24 10.22 -7.70 -19.10
N GLY A 25 9.12 -8.06 -19.78
CA GLY A 25 8.22 -9.14 -19.35
C GLY A 25 7.31 -8.79 -18.17
N ALA A 26 7.09 -9.76 -17.29
CA ALA A 26 6.16 -9.65 -16.16
C ALA A 26 6.55 -8.56 -15.16
N GLY A 27 7.85 -8.36 -14.92
CA GLY A 27 8.35 -7.34 -14.00
C GLY A 27 7.97 -5.92 -14.42
N TYR A 28 8.01 -5.61 -15.71
CA TYR A 28 7.59 -4.32 -16.26
C TYR A 28 6.11 -4.03 -16.00
N TRP A 29 5.23 -5.01 -16.26
CA TRP A 29 3.79 -4.87 -16.03
C TRP A 29 3.44 -4.71 -14.56
N ILE A 30 4.16 -5.40 -13.67
CA ILE A 30 4.01 -5.25 -12.21
C ILE A 30 4.36 -3.82 -11.78
N GLY A 31 5.41 -3.23 -12.35
CA GLY A 31 5.78 -1.83 -12.09
C GLY A 31 4.70 -0.84 -12.54
N ILE A 32 4.14 -1.02 -13.74
CA ILE A 32 3.04 -0.20 -14.25
C ILE A 32 1.80 -0.35 -13.36
N ALA A 33 1.42 -1.57 -13.02
CA ALA A 33 0.27 -1.83 -12.15
C ALA A 33 0.45 -1.17 -10.77
N GLY A 34 1.61 -1.37 -10.13
CA GLY A 34 1.93 -0.74 -8.85
C GLY A 34 1.90 0.78 -8.91
N GLY A 35 2.53 1.38 -9.92
CA GLY A 35 2.52 2.83 -10.15
C GLY A 35 1.12 3.38 -10.39
N THR A 36 0.30 2.69 -11.18
CA THR A 36 -1.10 3.07 -11.42
C THR A 36 -1.92 3.02 -10.14
N ILE A 37 -1.76 1.98 -9.33
CA ILE A 37 -2.45 1.86 -8.03
C ILE A 37 -2.03 2.99 -7.08
N LEU A 38 -0.75 3.36 -7.05
CA LEU A 38 -0.26 4.49 -6.25
C LEU A 38 -0.85 5.83 -6.71
N LEU A 39 -1.03 6.04 -8.02
CA LEU A 39 -1.71 7.22 -8.55
C LEU A 39 -3.20 7.23 -8.19
N LEU A 40 -3.89 6.10 -8.29
CA LEU A 40 -5.29 5.94 -7.88
C LEU A 40 -5.48 6.20 -6.38
N GLN A 41 -4.47 5.97 -5.57
CA GLN A 41 -4.46 6.30 -4.15
C GLN A 41 -4.76 7.78 -3.88
N LEU A 42 -4.31 8.68 -4.79
CA LEU A 42 -4.58 10.12 -4.71
C LEU A 42 -6.05 10.47 -4.99
N ALA A 43 -6.83 9.57 -5.58
CA ALA A 43 -8.24 9.79 -5.86
C ALA A 43 -9.07 9.98 -4.57
N TYR A 44 -8.69 9.34 -3.47
CA TYR A 44 -9.39 9.48 -2.18
C TYR A 44 -9.27 10.90 -1.59
N PRO A 45 -8.08 11.49 -1.39
CA PRO A 45 -7.98 12.87 -0.93
C PRO A 45 -8.55 13.88 -1.94
N LEU A 46 -8.43 13.61 -3.25
CA LEU A 46 -9.01 14.43 -4.30
C LEU A 46 -10.55 14.43 -4.21
N ARG A 47 -11.18 13.26 -3.97
CA ARG A 47 -12.62 13.14 -3.73
C ARG A 47 -13.09 14.00 -2.56
N LYS A 48 -12.29 14.11 -1.51
CA LYS A 48 -12.62 14.95 -0.34
C LYS A 48 -12.67 16.44 -0.70
N ARG A 49 -11.85 16.88 -1.66
CA ARG A 49 -11.78 18.26 -2.15
C ARG A 49 -12.75 18.55 -3.29
N ALA A 50 -12.94 17.62 -4.22
CA ALA A 50 -13.76 17.79 -5.42
C ALA A 50 -15.22 17.42 -5.15
N ARG A 51 -16.12 18.43 -5.18
CA ARG A 51 -17.58 18.23 -5.00
C ARG A 51 -18.19 17.26 -6.00
N PHE A 52 -17.68 17.22 -7.23
CA PHE A 52 -18.12 16.30 -8.28
C PHE A 52 -17.90 14.83 -7.92
N MET A 53 -16.75 14.50 -7.35
CA MET A 53 -16.43 13.11 -6.96
C MET A 53 -17.19 12.63 -5.71
N ARG A 54 -17.80 13.53 -4.95
CA ARG A 54 -18.63 13.16 -3.78
C ARG A 54 -19.91 12.42 -4.16
N ARG A 55 -20.37 12.56 -5.42
CA ARG A 55 -21.53 11.84 -5.97
C ARG A 55 -21.20 10.42 -6.44
N MET A 56 -19.90 10.06 -6.56
CA MET A 56 -19.46 8.74 -7.04
C MET A 56 -19.37 7.73 -5.88
N GLY A 57 -20.50 7.28 -5.38
CA GLY A 57 -20.57 6.19 -4.40
C GLY A 57 -20.38 6.58 -2.94
N SER A 58 -20.53 5.61 -2.04
CA SER A 58 -20.45 5.80 -0.59
C SER A 58 -19.02 6.07 -0.09
N ALA A 59 -18.88 6.93 0.90
CA ALA A 59 -17.58 7.26 1.49
C ALA A 59 -16.86 6.03 2.10
N PRO A 60 -17.55 5.09 2.78
CA PRO A 60 -16.91 3.89 3.31
C PRO A 60 -16.28 3.00 2.24
N LEU A 61 -16.89 2.89 1.05
CA LEU A 61 -16.34 2.09 -0.05
C LEU A 61 -15.01 2.67 -0.55
N TRP A 62 -14.96 3.99 -0.74
CA TRP A 62 -13.74 4.69 -1.15
C TRP A 62 -12.62 4.58 -0.11
N PHE A 63 -12.99 4.63 1.15
CA PHE A 63 -12.03 4.44 2.23
C PHE A 63 -11.47 3.03 2.26
N ARG A 64 -12.31 1.99 2.10
CA ARG A 64 -11.85 0.60 2.00
C ARG A 64 -10.93 0.39 0.80
N ALA A 65 -11.32 0.90 -0.38
CA ALA A 65 -10.49 0.83 -1.58
C ALA A 65 -9.13 1.51 -1.38
N HIS A 66 -9.11 2.71 -0.77
CA HIS A 66 -7.88 3.42 -0.43
C HIS A 66 -6.97 2.59 0.50
N MET A 67 -7.52 1.96 1.52
CA MET A 67 -6.75 1.12 2.44
C MET A 67 -6.15 -0.11 1.75
N ILE A 68 -6.92 -0.78 0.90
CA ILE A 68 -6.45 -1.95 0.13
C ILE A 68 -5.35 -1.54 -0.85
N MET A 69 -5.58 -0.50 -1.64
CA MET A 69 -4.59 0.02 -2.58
C MET A 69 -3.32 0.53 -1.88
N GLY A 70 -3.46 1.09 -0.66
CA GLY A 70 -2.36 1.55 0.17
C GLY A 70 -1.43 0.45 0.67
N ILE A 71 -1.89 -0.79 0.66
CA ILE A 71 -1.07 -1.97 0.99
C ILE A 71 -0.54 -2.60 -0.30
N ILE A 72 -1.41 -2.84 -1.27
CA ILE A 72 -1.06 -3.56 -2.51
C ILE A 72 -0.07 -2.74 -3.36
N GLY A 73 -0.26 -1.42 -3.50
CA GLY A 73 0.61 -0.56 -4.30
C GLY A 73 2.07 -0.62 -3.86
N PRO A 74 2.40 -0.32 -2.60
CA PRO A 74 3.75 -0.45 -2.08
C PRO A 74 4.35 -1.85 -2.21
N LEU A 75 3.56 -2.92 -2.01
CA LEU A 75 4.02 -4.29 -2.17
C LEU A 75 4.41 -4.61 -3.61
N LEU A 76 3.61 -4.17 -4.59
CA LEU A 76 3.92 -4.36 -6.02
C LEU A 76 5.19 -3.61 -6.43
N ILE A 77 5.37 -2.37 -5.96
CA ILE A 77 6.59 -1.60 -6.24
C ILE A 77 7.81 -2.23 -5.58
N LEU A 78 7.67 -2.69 -4.34
CA LEU A 78 8.74 -3.39 -3.63
C LEU A 78 9.16 -4.67 -4.37
N TYR A 79 8.17 -5.43 -4.85
CA TYR A 79 8.41 -6.63 -5.65
C TYR A 79 9.04 -6.29 -7.01
N HIS A 80 8.53 -5.24 -7.70
CA HIS A 80 9.10 -4.76 -8.96
C HIS A 80 10.57 -4.33 -8.81
N SER A 81 10.94 -3.70 -7.70
CA SER A 81 12.32 -3.29 -7.42
C SER A 81 13.24 -4.46 -7.07
N ASN A 82 12.71 -5.69 -7.02
CA ASN A 82 13.42 -6.91 -6.60
C ASN A 82 14.17 -6.72 -5.26
N TYR A 83 13.58 -5.95 -4.33
CA TYR A 83 14.17 -5.58 -3.04
C TYR A 83 15.56 -4.94 -3.17
N SER A 84 15.92 -4.50 -4.37
CA SER A 84 17.23 -3.90 -4.65
C SER A 84 17.21 -2.41 -4.34
N LEU A 85 18.12 -2.01 -3.49
CA LEU A 85 18.44 -0.60 -3.26
C LEU A 85 19.27 -0.11 -4.46
N GLY A 86 18.58 0.47 -5.46
CA GLY A 86 19.18 0.98 -6.67
C GLY A 86 19.80 2.39 -6.49
N ALA A 87 19.53 3.27 -7.44
CA ALA A 87 19.99 4.66 -7.41
C ALA A 87 19.48 5.41 -6.16
N PRO A 88 20.22 6.42 -5.64
CA PRO A 88 19.85 7.18 -4.44
C PRO A 88 18.42 7.74 -4.47
N ASN A 89 17.98 8.25 -5.63
CA ASN A 89 16.61 8.76 -5.81
C ASN A 89 15.54 7.69 -5.63
N SER A 90 15.81 6.47 -6.10
CA SER A 90 14.89 5.33 -5.94
C SER A 90 14.75 4.93 -4.48
N ASN A 91 15.85 4.95 -3.73
CA ASN A 91 15.86 4.62 -2.30
C ASN A 91 15.06 5.62 -1.48
N VAL A 92 15.19 6.92 -1.76
CA VAL A 92 14.42 7.98 -1.09
C VAL A 92 12.92 7.80 -1.37
N ALA A 93 12.55 7.57 -2.63
CA ALA A 93 11.15 7.35 -3.02
C ALA A 93 10.56 6.11 -2.35
N LEU A 94 11.30 5.00 -2.33
CA LEU A 94 10.88 3.76 -1.69
C LEU A 94 10.69 3.94 -0.17
N THR A 95 11.65 4.57 0.49
CA THR A 95 11.60 4.82 1.95
C THR A 95 10.42 5.74 2.30
N ALA A 96 10.22 6.81 1.54
CA ALA A 96 9.09 7.72 1.73
C ALA A 96 7.75 7.00 1.54
N MET A 97 7.62 6.18 0.49
CA MET A 97 6.43 5.38 0.22
C MET A 97 6.11 4.42 1.37
N LEU A 98 7.12 3.70 1.87
CA LEU A 98 6.96 2.77 2.99
C LEU A 98 6.61 3.51 4.28
N GLY A 99 7.21 4.67 4.53
CA GLY A 99 6.89 5.52 5.68
C GLY A 99 5.43 5.99 5.68
N VAL A 100 4.93 6.43 4.52
CA VAL A 100 3.52 6.82 4.36
C VAL A 100 2.59 5.62 4.55
N ALA A 101 2.90 4.47 3.97
CA ALA A 101 2.12 3.25 4.13
C ALA A 101 2.06 2.80 5.61
N ALA A 102 3.20 2.77 6.29
CA ALA A 102 3.28 2.42 7.71
C ALA A 102 2.47 3.40 8.58
N SER A 103 2.59 4.70 8.35
CA SER A 103 1.82 5.72 9.07
C SER A 103 0.30 5.53 8.89
N GLY A 104 -0.13 5.16 7.69
CA GLY A 104 -1.54 4.84 7.39
C GLY A 104 -2.06 3.65 8.18
N ILE A 105 -1.27 2.58 8.27
CA ILE A 105 -1.61 1.36 9.05
C ILE A 105 -1.69 1.70 10.54
N ILE A 106 -0.71 2.42 11.07
CA ILE A 106 -0.67 2.85 12.47
C ILE A 106 -1.86 3.74 12.79
N GLY A 107 -2.15 4.74 11.95
CA GLY A 107 -3.30 5.63 12.12
C GLY A 107 -4.63 4.86 12.12
N ARG A 108 -4.77 3.84 11.26
CA ARG A 108 -5.94 2.96 11.22
C ARG A 108 -6.11 2.17 12.52
N TYR A 109 -4.99 1.62 13.03
CA TYR A 109 -5.00 0.87 14.28
C TYR A 109 -5.47 1.74 15.46
N PHE A 110 -4.90 2.93 15.61
CA PHE A 110 -5.28 3.86 16.67
C PHE A 110 -6.73 4.34 16.53
N TYR A 111 -7.16 4.69 15.31
CA TYR A 111 -8.54 5.09 15.06
C TYR A 111 -9.54 4.01 15.46
N GLY A 112 -9.29 2.75 15.09
CA GLY A 112 -10.14 1.63 15.47
C GLY A 112 -10.23 1.43 16.99
N LYS A 113 -9.10 1.57 17.69
CA LYS A 113 -9.05 1.38 19.13
C LYS A 113 -9.76 2.49 19.90
N VAL A 114 -9.57 3.74 19.48
CA VAL A 114 -10.25 4.90 20.09
C VAL A 114 -11.75 4.88 19.82
N HIS A 115 -12.15 4.54 18.60
CA HIS A 115 -13.56 4.49 18.22
C HIS A 115 -14.32 3.42 19.01
N ASN A 116 -13.77 2.21 19.10
CA ASN A 116 -14.39 1.13 19.88
C ASN A 116 -14.42 1.42 21.39
N GLY A 117 -13.42 2.12 21.93
CA GLY A 117 -13.38 2.53 23.32
C GLY A 117 -14.47 3.55 23.69
N LEU A 118 -14.69 4.54 22.83
CA LEU A 118 -15.71 5.57 23.03
C LEU A 118 -17.14 5.03 22.89
N TYR A 119 -17.39 4.16 21.89
CA TYR A 119 -18.73 3.58 21.71
C TYR A 119 -19.06 2.54 22.79
N GLY A 120 -18.08 1.75 23.24
CA GLY A 120 -18.27 0.82 24.36
C GLY A 120 -18.60 1.52 25.68
N ALA A 121 -18.01 2.69 25.93
CA ALA A 121 -18.34 3.50 27.10
C ALA A 121 -19.75 4.12 27.03
N HIS A 122 -20.19 4.52 25.83
CA HIS A 122 -21.55 5.07 25.65
C HIS A 122 -22.65 4.04 25.84
N SER A 123 -22.46 2.81 25.34
CA SER A 123 -23.46 1.73 25.52
C SER A 123 -23.60 1.34 26.99
N ASN A 124 -22.48 1.23 27.72
CA ASN A 124 -22.52 0.94 29.15
C ASN A 124 -23.24 2.01 29.98
N LEU A 125 -23.09 3.29 29.63
CA LEU A 125 -23.79 4.38 30.30
C LEU A 125 -25.30 4.35 30.02
N GLN A 126 -25.72 4.03 28.82
CA GLN A 126 -27.15 3.89 28.47
C GLN A 126 -27.80 2.72 29.20
N ASP A 127 -27.13 1.57 29.24
CA ASP A 127 -27.60 0.40 29.97
C ASP A 127 -27.74 0.66 31.48
N LEU A 128 -26.81 1.43 32.07
CA LEU A 128 -26.89 1.80 33.48
C LEU A 128 -28.02 2.81 33.77
N LEU A 129 -28.27 3.75 32.83
CA LEU A 129 -29.37 4.70 32.98
C LEU A 129 -30.75 4.06 32.83
N GLU A 130 -30.85 2.97 32.04
CA GLU A 130 -32.11 2.24 31.85
C GLU A 130 -32.40 1.28 33.05
N GLN A 131 -31.40 0.97 33.88
CA GLN A 131 -31.52 0.14 35.07
C GLN A 131 -31.87 0.94 36.35
N VAL A 132 -31.90 2.27 36.26
CA VAL A 132 -32.34 3.10 37.42
C VAL A 132 -33.86 3.32 37.32
N PRO A 133 -34.64 2.80 38.27
CA PRO A 133 -36.08 2.96 38.29
C PRO A 133 -36.52 4.39 38.55
#